data_1018a2438a89879e3b5abe77e558e434
#
_entry.id   1018a2438a89879e3b5abe77e558e434
#
_cell.length_a   1.000
_cell.length_b   1.000
_cell.length_c   1.000
_cell.angle_alpha   90.00
_cell.angle_beta   90.00
_cell.angle_gamma   90.00
#
_symmetry.space_group_name_H-M   'P 1'
#
loop_
_entity.id
_entity.type
_entity.pdbx_description
1 polymer ?
#
loop_
_entity_poly.entity_id
_entity_poly.type
_entity_poly.pdbx_seq_one_letter_code
_entity_poly.pdbx_strand_id
1 'polypeptide(L)'
;MSVENIVNINESNLQQVLEQSMTTPVLFYFWSERSQHCLQLTPILESLAAQYNGQFILAKLDCDAEQMIAAQFGLRAIPTVYLFQNGQPVDGFQGPQPEEAIRALLDKVLPREDELKAQQAMQLMQEGNYTDALPLLKDAWQLSNQNGEIGLLLAETLIALNRSEDAEAVLKTIPLQDQDTRYQGLVAQIELLKQAADTPEIQQLQQQVAE
;
A
#
# COMPACT_ATOMS: atom_id res chain seq x y z
N MET A 1 20.69 8.41 3.21
CA MET A 1 19.82 7.56 4.00
C MET A 1 20.08 6.11 3.67
N SER A 2 20.26 5.34 4.71
CA SER A 2 20.39 3.91 4.55
C SER A 2 19.07 3.35 4.02
N VAL A 3 19.13 2.68 2.90
CA VAL A 3 17.97 1.99 2.38
C VAL A 3 18.02 0.59 2.98
N GLU A 4 17.37 0.44 4.13
CA GLU A 4 17.41 -0.82 4.89
C GLU A 4 16.81 -1.99 4.13
N ASN A 5 16.02 -1.69 3.10
CA ASN A 5 15.36 -2.72 2.29
C ASN A 5 16.16 -3.09 1.03
N ILE A 6 17.41 -2.62 0.89
CA ILE A 6 18.32 -3.04 -0.17
C ILE A 6 19.47 -3.83 0.47
N VAL A 7 19.67 -5.07 0.02
CA VAL A 7 20.67 -5.97 0.56
C VAL A 7 21.57 -6.46 -0.59
N ASN A 8 22.88 -6.42 -0.37
CA ASN A 8 23.84 -7.02 -1.30
C ASN A 8 24.08 -8.48 -0.88
N ILE A 9 23.79 -9.41 -1.78
CA ILE A 9 23.82 -10.83 -1.48
C ILE A 9 25.23 -11.37 -1.55
N ASN A 10 25.59 -12.21 -0.57
CA ASN A 10 26.81 -12.99 -0.54
C ASN A 10 26.50 -14.34 0.11
N GLU A 11 27.53 -15.20 0.23
CA GLU A 11 27.37 -16.52 0.83
C GLU A 11 26.91 -16.46 2.29
N SER A 12 27.28 -15.38 2.99
CA SER A 12 26.97 -15.24 4.42
C SER A 12 25.52 -14.89 4.67
N ASN A 13 24.85 -14.15 3.76
CA ASN A 13 23.49 -13.67 4.01
C ASN A 13 22.43 -14.25 3.09
N LEU A 14 22.80 -15.06 2.10
CA LEU A 14 21.83 -15.59 1.13
C LEU A 14 20.72 -16.37 1.82
N GLN A 15 21.05 -17.26 2.73
CA GLN A 15 20.05 -18.07 3.41
C GLN A 15 19.13 -17.21 4.28
N GLN A 16 19.69 -16.21 4.94
CA GLN A 16 18.90 -15.29 5.77
C GLN A 16 17.87 -14.55 4.92
N VAL A 17 18.27 -14.10 3.74
CA VAL A 17 17.36 -13.38 2.84
C VAL A 17 16.26 -14.32 2.33
N LEU A 18 16.60 -15.55 2.01
CA LEU A 18 15.61 -16.56 1.61
C LEU A 18 14.60 -16.82 2.74
N GLU A 19 15.07 -16.86 3.99
CA GLU A 19 14.19 -16.99 5.15
C GLU A 19 13.29 -15.78 5.32
N GLN A 20 13.80 -14.58 5.05
CA GLN A 20 13.02 -13.35 5.09
C GLN A 20 11.88 -13.36 4.07
N SER A 21 12.05 -14.08 2.97
CA SER A 21 11.00 -14.18 1.94
C SER A 21 9.76 -14.94 2.43
N MET A 22 9.86 -15.60 3.58
CA MET A 22 8.70 -16.26 4.20
C MET A 22 7.69 -15.23 4.74
N THR A 23 8.16 -14.04 5.11
CA THR A 23 7.31 -12.99 5.67
C THR A 23 7.22 -11.74 4.79
N THR A 24 8.27 -11.45 4.01
CA THR A 24 8.36 -10.26 3.18
C THR A 24 8.79 -10.68 1.77
N PRO A 25 8.07 -10.26 0.71
CA PRO A 25 8.52 -10.56 -0.65
C PRO A 25 9.93 -10.04 -0.90
N VAL A 26 10.74 -10.82 -1.60
CA VAL A 26 12.12 -10.45 -1.93
C VAL A 26 12.26 -10.43 -3.45
N LEU A 27 12.76 -9.30 -3.96
CA LEU A 27 13.06 -9.16 -5.38
C LEU A 27 14.54 -9.39 -5.56
N PHE A 28 14.91 -10.57 -6.07
CA PHE A 28 16.30 -10.90 -6.35
C PHE A 28 16.69 -10.32 -7.70
N TYR A 29 17.73 -9.49 -7.68
CA TYR A 29 18.24 -8.81 -8.87
C TYR A 29 19.65 -9.31 -9.15
N PHE A 30 19.79 -10.08 -10.23
CA PHE A 30 21.07 -10.62 -10.68
C PHE A 30 21.64 -9.67 -11.73
N TRP A 31 22.72 -8.99 -11.38
CA TRP A 31 23.26 -7.91 -12.21
C TRP A 31 24.77 -8.08 -12.44
N SER A 32 25.30 -7.32 -13.38
CA SER A 32 26.72 -7.25 -13.68
C SER A 32 27.08 -5.84 -14.13
N GLU A 33 28.24 -5.37 -13.71
CA GLU A 33 28.73 -4.06 -14.15
C GLU A 33 28.99 -4.02 -15.67
N ARG A 34 29.17 -5.19 -16.27
CA ARG A 34 29.41 -5.31 -17.71
C ARG A 34 28.15 -5.16 -18.55
N SER A 35 26.99 -5.25 -17.93
CA SER A 35 25.72 -5.18 -18.63
C SER A 35 25.20 -3.75 -18.67
N GLN A 36 25.04 -3.20 -19.87
CA GLN A 36 24.46 -1.86 -20.05
C GLN A 36 23.00 -1.82 -19.61
N HIS A 37 22.28 -2.92 -19.77
CA HIS A 37 20.89 -3.01 -19.34
C HIS A 37 20.77 -2.89 -17.83
N CYS A 38 21.77 -3.36 -17.08
CA CYS A 38 21.79 -3.21 -15.63
C CYS A 38 21.94 -1.76 -15.20
N LEU A 39 22.70 -0.96 -15.97
CA LEU A 39 22.87 0.46 -15.68
C LEU A 39 21.54 1.22 -15.75
N GLN A 40 20.64 0.77 -16.61
CA GLN A 40 19.30 1.35 -16.73
C GLN A 40 18.34 0.80 -15.69
N LEU A 41 18.45 -0.47 -15.37
CA LEU A 41 17.52 -1.17 -14.49
C LEU A 41 17.79 -0.89 -12.99
N THR A 42 19.05 -0.81 -12.61
CA THR A 42 19.43 -0.60 -11.20
C THR A 42 18.77 0.64 -10.57
N PRO A 43 18.81 1.84 -11.21
CA PRO A 43 18.15 3.01 -10.61
C PRO A 43 16.66 2.83 -10.45
N ILE A 44 16.02 2.15 -11.40
CA ILE A 44 14.57 1.90 -11.35
C ILE A 44 14.23 1.02 -10.14
N LEU A 45 14.96 -0.08 -9.96
CA LEU A 45 14.70 -1.01 -8.86
C LEU A 45 14.99 -0.37 -7.51
N GLU A 46 16.08 0.38 -7.39
CA GLU A 46 16.41 1.07 -6.14
C GLU A 46 15.39 2.15 -5.81
N SER A 47 14.90 2.88 -6.81
CA SER A 47 13.86 3.88 -6.64
C SER A 47 12.56 3.23 -6.15
N LEU A 48 12.18 2.10 -6.73
CA LEU A 48 10.99 1.37 -6.29
C LEU A 48 11.13 0.85 -4.87
N ALA A 49 12.31 0.35 -4.50
CA ALA A 49 12.56 -0.10 -3.13
C ALA A 49 12.35 1.03 -2.13
N ALA A 50 12.78 2.24 -2.47
CA ALA A 50 12.56 3.42 -1.63
C ALA A 50 11.09 3.81 -1.58
N GLN A 51 10.39 3.78 -2.70
CA GLN A 51 8.97 4.17 -2.78
C GLN A 51 8.07 3.22 -2.01
N TYR A 52 8.36 1.92 -2.06
CA TYR A 52 7.56 0.91 -1.36
C TYR A 52 7.91 0.79 0.13
N ASN A 53 8.94 1.47 0.57
CA ASN A 53 9.27 1.71 1.99
C ASN A 53 9.23 0.45 2.85
N GLY A 54 10.01 -0.55 2.46
CA GLY A 54 10.15 -1.77 3.26
C GLY A 54 9.10 -2.85 3.01
N GLN A 55 8.18 -2.63 2.07
CA GLN A 55 7.17 -3.64 1.75
C GLN A 55 7.77 -4.85 1.04
N PHE A 56 8.89 -4.65 0.36
CA PHE A 56 9.67 -5.74 -0.22
C PHE A 56 11.14 -5.45 -0.01
N ILE A 57 11.95 -6.51 -0.14
CA ILE A 57 13.41 -6.40 -0.03
C ILE A 57 13.99 -6.52 -1.43
N LEU A 58 14.87 -5.58 -1.80
CA LEU A 58 15.63 -5.68 -3.04
C LEU A 58 16.96 -6.35 -2.71
N ALA A 59 17.11 -7.60 -3.14
CA ALA A 59 18.33 -8.38 -2.91
C ALA A 59 19.17 -8.37 -4.18
N LYS A 60 20.26 -7.61 -4.16
CA LYS A 60 21.14 -7.44 -5.32
C LYS A 60 22.27 -8.45 -5.27
N LEU A 61 22.45 -9.20 -6.34
CA LEU A 61 23.51 -10.18 -6.43
C LEU A 61 24.41 -9.83 -7.62
N ASP A 62 25.65 -9.47 -7.32
CA ASP A 62 26.67 -9.19 -8.34
C ASP A 62 27.17 -10.53 -8.90
N CYS A 63 26.79 -10.84 -10.14
CA CYS A 63 27.13 -12.12 -10.75
C CYS A 63 28.62 -12.28 -11.01
N ASP A 64 29.36 -11.19 -11.13
CA ASP A 64 30.81 -11.24 -11.34
C ASP A 64 31.54 -11.54 -10.02
N ALA A 65 31.06 -10.99 -8.90
CA ALA A 65 31.64 -11.23 -7.59
C ALA A 65 31.19 -12.55 -6.99
N GLU A 66 29.94 -12.93 -7.19
CA GLU A 66 29.33 -14.10 -6.60
C GLU A 66 28.97 -15.15 -7.66
N GLN A 67 29.98 -15.60 -8.39
CA GLN A 67 29.80 -16.49 -9.55
C GLN A 67 29.16 -17.83 -9.14
N MET A 68 29.54 -18.36 -7.99
CA MET A 68 29.02 -19.64 -7.53
C MET A 68 27.52 -19.57 -7.21
N ILE A 69 27.10 -18.50 -6.58
CA ILE A 69 25.68 -18.30 -6.27
C ILE A 69 24.89 -18.11 -7.57
N ALA A 70 25.41 -17.29 -8.47
CA ALA A 70 24.76 -17.05 -9.77
C ALA A 70 24.60 -18.37 -10.54
N ALA A 71 25.62 -19.24 -10.49
CA ALA A 71 25.57 -20.54 -11.17
C ALA A 71 24.48 -21.43 -10.59
N GLN A 72 24.24 -21.39 -9.27
CA GLN A 72 23.21 -22.18 -8.64
C GLN A 72 21.79 -21.81 -9.11
N PHE A 73 21.59 -20.55 -9.49
CA PHE A 73 20.31 -20.10 -10.00
C PHE A 73 20.11 -20.40 -11.49
N GLY A 74 21.16 -20.87 -12.18
CA GLY A 74 21.04 -21.27 -13.57
C GLY A 74 20.64 -20.14 -14.50
N LEU A 75 21.23 -18.95 -14.33
CA LEU A 75 20.87 -17.76 -15.07
C LEU A 75 21.23 -17.91 -16.56
N ARG A 76 20.29 -17.51 -17.43
CA ARG A 76 20.49 -17.52 -18.88
C ARG A 76 20.80 -16.14 -19.44
N ALA A 77 20.48 -15.12 -18.70
CA ALA A 77 20.66 -13.72 -19.13
C ALA A 77 20.93 -12.83 -17.92
N ILE A 78 21.59 -11.71 -18.17
CA ILE A 78 21.81 -10.67 -17.17
C ILE A 78 21.36 -9.34 -17.81
N PRO A 79 20.46 -8.59 -17.16
CA PRO A 79 19.88 -8.82 -15.84
C PRO A 79 18.79 -9.87 -15.81
N THR A 80 18.65 -10.54 -14.67
CA THR A 80 17.52 -11.41 -14.36
C THR A 80 16.98 -10.97 -13.02
N VAL A 81 15.66 -10.92 -12.90
CA VAL A 81 14.98 -10.57 -11.65
C VAL A 81 13.97 -11.66 -11.31
N TYR A 82 14.06 -12.17 -10.09
CA TYR A 82 13.10 -13.14 -9.57
C TYR A 82 12.40 -12.56 -8.35
N LEU A 83 11.09 -12.69 -8.33
CA LEU A 83 10.29 -12.32 -7.16
C LEU A 83 10.08 -13.57 -6.32
N PHE A 84 10.63 -13.56 -5.10
CA PHE A 84 10.55 -14.67 -4.16
C PHE A 84 9.51 -14.39 -3.08
N GLN A 85 8.71 -15.41 -2.80
CA GLN A 85 7.74 -15.38 -1.74
C GLN A 85 7.66 -16.80 -1.14
N ASN A 86 7.71 -16.87 0.19
CA ASN A 86 7.70 -18.17 0.90
C ASN A 86 8.85 -19.09 0.47
N GLY A 87 10.02 -18.51 0.23
CA GLY A 87 11.23 -19.25 -0.13
C GLY A 87 11.29 -19.75 -1.56
N GLN A 88 10.33 -19.37 -2.40
CA GLN A 88 10.22 -19.85 -3.77
C GLN A 88 10.04 -18.71 -4.76
N PRO A 89 10.58 -18.82 -5.98
CA PRO A 89 10.30 -17.84 -7.03
C PRO A 89 8.86 -17.98 -7.50
N VAL A 90 8.11 -16.89 -7.46
CA VAL A 90 6.69 -16.88 -7.88
C VAL A 90 6.51 -16.18 -9.22
N ASP A 91 7.45 -15.29 -9.58
CA ASP A 91 7.42 -14.58 -10.85
C ASP A 91 8.81 -14.06 -11.15
N GLY A 92 9.01 -13.45 -12.31
CA GLY A 92 10.29 -12.87 -12.68
C GLY A 92 10.32 -12.38 -14.10
N PHE A 93 11.46 -11.80 -14.48
CA PHE A 93 11.70 -11.37 -15.85
C PHE A 93 13.19 -11.37 -16.16
N GLN A 94 13.52 -11.34 -17.45
CA GLN A 94 14.90 -11.23 -17.93
C GLN A 94 15.02 -9.99 -18.81
N GLY A 95 16.19 -9.35 -18.74
CA GLY A 95 16.45 -8.14 -19.51
C GLY A 95 15.83 -6.90 -18.90
N PRO A 96 15.99 -5.75 -19.56
CA PRO A 96 15.45 -4.50 -19.05
C PRO A 96 13.94 -4.46 -19.19
N GLN A 97 13.26 -3.88 -18.19
CA GLN A 97 11.81 -3.72 -18.17
C GLN A 97 11.48 -2.29 -17.78
N PRO A 98 10.39 -1.72 -18.31
CA PRO A 98 9.94 -0.41 -17.86
C PRO A 98 9.43 -0.46 -16.44
N GLU A 99 9.48 0.68 -15.76
CA GLU A 99 9.03 0.79 -14.37
C GLU A 99 7.60 0.26 -14.18
N GLU A 100 6.73 0.53 -15.15
CA GLU A 100 5.32 0.10 -15.09
C GLU A 100 5.18 -1.42 -15.02
N ALA A 101 6.01 -2.15 -15.78
CA ALA A 101 5.99 -3.60 -15.78
C ALA A 101 6.47 -4.17 -14.44
N ILE A 102 7.47 -3.52 -13.84
CA ILE A 102 8.00 -3.93 -12.54
C ILE A 102 6.98 -3.66 -11.44
N ARG A 103 6.31 -2.51 -11.49
CA ARG A 103 5.22 -2.20 -10.56
C ARG A 103 4.09 -3.21 -10.65
N ALA A 104 3.71 -3.61 -11.85
CA ALA A 104 2.67 -4.62 -12.05
C ALA A 104 3.08 -5.96 -11.44
N LEU A 105 4.35 -6.32 -11.56
CA LEU A 105 4.89 -7.53 -10.94
C LEU A 105 4.77 -7.48 -9.42
N LEU A 106 5.18 -6.36 -8.82
CA LEU A 106 5.13 -6.17 -7.37
C LEU A 106 3.69 -6.13 -6.85
N ASP A 107 2.79 -5.50 -7.61
CA ASP A 107 1.40 -5.35 -7.19
C ASP A 107 0.64 -6.67 -7.12
N LYS A 108 1.16 -7.73 -7.75
CA LYS A 108 0.56 -9.05 -7.64
C LYS A 108 0.69 -9.65 -6.26
N VAL A 109 1.75 -9.30 -5.53
CA VAL A 109 2.06 -9.88 -4.22
C VAL A 109 2.00 -8.87 -3.09
N LEU A 110 2.03 -7.58 -3.41
CA LEU A 110 2.00 -6.51 -2.41
C LEU A 110 0.65 -5.84 -2.39
N PRO A 111 0.19 -5.41 -1.21
CA PRO A 111 -1.01 -4.58 -1.13
C PRO A 111 -0.77 -3.28 -1.90
N ARG A 112 -1.80 -2.78 -2.55
CA ARG A 112 -1.73 -1.52 -3.25
C ARG A 112 -1.58 -0.39 -2.24
N GLU A 113 -1.05 0.76 -2.69
CA GLU A 113 -0.86 1.92 -1.82
C GLU A 113 -2.17 2.36 -1.16
N ASP A 114 -3.25 2.36 -1.93
CA ASP A 114 -4.57 2.71 -1.40
C ASP A 114 -5.02 1.71 -0.33
N GLU A 115 -4.77 0.41 -0.52
CA GLU A 115 -5.10 -0.61 0.47
C GLU A 115 -4.30 -0.45 1.75
N LEU A 116 -3.00 -0.14 1.64
CA LEU A 116 -2.15 0.07 2.81
C LEU A 116 -2.60 1.27 3.62
N LYS A 117 -2.91 2.37 2.95
CA LYS A 117 -3.40 3.57 3.63
C LYS A 117 -4.74 3.30 4.31
N ALA A 118 -5.62 2.54 3.65
CA ALA A 118 -6.90 2.17 4.24
C ALA A 118 -6.71 1.30 5.48
N GLN A 119 -5.79 0.34 5.45
CA GLN A 119 -5.50 -0.52 6.61
C GLN A 119 -4.94 0.29 7.78
N GLN A 120 -4.01 1.21 7.51
CA GLN A 120 -3.46 2.08 8.54
C GLN A 120 -4.55 2.96 9.15
N ALA A 121 -5.45 3.48 8.31
CA ALA A 121 -6.56 4.28 8.77
C ALA A 121 -7.52 3.47 9.63
N MET A 122 -7.82 2.23 9.25
CA MET A 122 -8.69 1.36 10.02
C MET A 122 -8.14 1.11 11.43
N GLN A 123 -6.82 0.92 11.54
CA GLN A 123 -6.18 0.75 12.83
C GLN A 123 -6.33 2.00 13.69
N LEU A 124 -6.11 3.17 13.10
CA LEU A 124 -6.29 4.45 13.79
C LEU A 124 -7.75 4.64 14.23
N MET A 125 -8.70 4.22 13.41
CA MET A 125 -10.12 4.28 13.75
C MET A 125 -10.44 3.40 14.95
N GLN A 126 -9.87 2.21 15.03
CA GLN A 126 -10.04 1.31 16.17
C GLN A 126 -9.51 1.92 17.47
N GLU A 127 -8.46 2.72 17.36
CA GLU A 127 -7.88 3.43 18.50
C GLU A 127 -8.65 4.71 18.84
N GLY A 128 -9.66 5.04 18.06
CA GLY A 128 -10.43 6.27 18.23
C GLY A 128 -9.78 7.50 17.63
N ASN A 129 -8.71 7.31 16.87
CA ASN A 129 -7.93 8.41 16.28
C ASN A 129 -8.41 8.73 14.87
N TYR A 130 -9.63 9.23 14.76
CA TYR A 130 -10.25 9.56 13.48
C TYR A 130 -9.58 10.74 12.78
N THR A 131 -9.01 11.65 13.55
CA THR A 131 -8.34 12.83 13.01
C THR A 131 -7.16 12.45 12.13
N ASP A 132 -6.35 11.49 12.59
CA ASP A 132 -5.19 11.02 11.84
C ASP A 132 -5.60 10.04 10.72
N ALA A 133 -6.72 9.33 10.89
CA ALA A 133 -7.24 8.43 9.86
C ALA A 133 -7.76 9.19 8.64
N LEU A 134 -8.29 10.38 8.83
CA LEU A 134 -8.96 11.14 7.77
C LEU A 134 -8.07 11.41 6.56
N PRO A 135 -6.85 11.98 6.70
CA PRO A 135 -6.01 12.24 5.51
C PRO A 135 -5.61 10.94 4.78
N LEU A 136 -5.39 9.87 5.52
CA LEU A 136 -5.06 8.58 4.92
C LEU A 136 -6.22 8.06 4.07
N LEU A 137 -7.45 8.17 4.57
CA LEU A 137 -8.63 7.71 3.84
C LEU A 137 -8.93 8.58 2.63
N LYS A 138 -8.72 9.90 2.73
CA LYS A 138 -8.87 10.79 1.59
C LYS A 138 -7.91 10.41 0.47
N ASP A 139 -6.64 10.19 0.80
CA ASP A 139 -5.63 9.77 -0.17
C ASP A 139 -5.96 8.42 -0.77
N ALA A 140 -6.32 7.44 0.07
CA ALA A 140 -6.68 6.10 -0.37
C ALA A 140 -7.88 6.13 -1.31
N TRP A 141 -8.87 6.96 -1.01
CA TRP A 141 -10.09 7.10 -1.82
C TRP A 141 -9.75 7.63 -3.21
N GLN A 142 -8.90 8.67 -3.29
CA GLN A 142 -8.46 9.21 -4.57
C GLN A 142 -7.59 8.22 -5.34
N LEU A 143 -6.65 7.58 -4.69
CA LEU A 143 -5.76 6.59 -5.32
C LEU A 143 -6.51 5.40 -5.88
N SER A 144 -7.59 5.00 -5.24
CA SER A 144 -8.43 3.88 -5.65
C SER A 144 -9.49 4.25 -6.67
N ASN A 145 -9.51 5.48 -7.11
CA ASN A 145 -10.52 6.03 -8.01
C ASN A 145 -11.92 5.93 -7.40
N GLN A 146 -12.04 6.38 -6.17
CA GLN A 146 -13.30 6.45 -5.40
C GLN A 146 -13.90 5.06 -5.12
N ASN A 147 -13.05 4.13 -4.64
CA ASN A 147 -13.50 2.80 -4.24
C ASN A 147 -14.60 2.90 -3.18
N GLY A 148 -15.67 2.12 -3.36
CA GLY A 148 -16.83 2.17 -2.48
C GLY A 148 -16.53 1.79 -1.04
N GLU A 149 -15.73 0.75 -0.80
CA GLU A 149 -15.35 0.34 0.54
C GLU A 149 -14.56 1.42 1.28
N ILE A 150 -13.60 2.03 0.58
CA ILE A 150 -12.79 3.12 1.15
C ILE A 150 -13.69 4.34 1.39
N GLY A 151 -14.62 4.59 0.49
CA GLY A 151 -15.60 5.65 0.66
C GLY A 151 -16.46 5.47 1.91
N LEU A 152 -16.84 4.23 2.22
CA LEU A 152 -17.59 3.93 3.44
C LEU A 152 -16.76 4.21 4.69
N LEU A 153 -15.50 3.83 4.69
CA LEU A 153 -14.57 4.13 5.80
C LEU A 153 -14.39 5.64 5.96
N LEU A 154 -14.23 6.33 4.85
CA LEU A 154 -14.08 7.79 4.86
C LEU A 154 -15.33 8.47 5.42
N ALA A 155 -16.52 8.04 5.00
CA ALA A 155 -17.78 8.58 5.50
C ALA A 155 -17.93 8.32 7.01
N GLU A 156 -17.60 7.13 7.47
CA GLU A 156 -17.65 6.78 8.88
C GLU A 156 -16.73 7.69 9.71
N THR A 157 -15.53 7.94 9.20
CA THR A 157 -14.57 8.84 9.86
C THR A 157 -15.09 10.27 9.92
N LEU A 158 -15.68 10.75 8.83
CA LEU A 158 -16.24 12.10 8.77
C LEU A 158 -17.40 12.25 9.74
N ILE A 159 -18.26 11.24 9.87
CA ILE A 159 -19.35 11.25 10.84
C ILE A 159 -18.79 11.32 12.27
N ALA A 160 -17.76 10.54 12.57
CA ALA A 160 -17.14 10.54 13.89
C ALA A 160 -16.53 11.90 14.24
N LEU A 161 -16.13 12.67 13.24
CA LEU A 161 -15.56 14.00 13.42
C LEU A 161 -16.60 15.11 13.33
N ASN A 162 -17.90 14.77 13.34
CA ASN A 162 -19.01 15.70 13.23
C ASN A 162 -19.05 16.46 11.89
N ARG A 163 -18.60 15.80 10.83
CA ARG A 163 -18.57 16.36 9.47
C ARG A 163 -19.57 15.60 8.60
N SER A 164 -20.83 15.56 9.03
CA SER A 164 -21.86 14.78 8.37
C SER A 164 -22.17 15.24 6.94
N GLU A 165 -22.04 16.52 6.66
CA GLU A 165 -22.25 17.03 5.30
C GLU A 165 -21.22 16.49 4.32
N ASP A 166 -19.96 16.46 4.75
CA ASP A 166 -18.88 15.88 3.95
C ASP A 166 -19.07 14.37 3.77
N ALA A 167 -19.52 13.68 4.83
CA ALA A 167 -19.82 12.26 4.77
C ALA A 167 -20.93 11.97 3.77
N GLU A 168 -21.98 12.79 3.78
CA GLU A 168 -23.08 12.64 2.84
C GLU A 168 -22.62 12.79 1.39
N ALA A 169 -21.73 13.75 1.14
CA ALA A 169 -21.17 13.97 -0.20
C ALA A 169 -20.38 12.74 -0.67
N VAL A 170 -19.62 12.09 0.22
CA VAL A 170 -18.89 10.87 -0.11
C VAL A 170 -19.86 9.72 -0.38
N LEU A 171 -20.89 9.57 0.44
CA LEU A 171 -21.87 8.49 0.30
C LEU A 171 -22.61 8.57 -1.02
N LYS A 172 -22.85 9.78 -1.54
CA LYS A 172 -23.52 9.97 -2.84
C LYS A 172 -22.72 9.41 -4.01
N THR A 173 -21.42 9.26 -3.85
CA THR A 173 -20.54 8.73 -4.91
C THR A 173 -20.49 7.20 -4.93
N ILE A 174 -21.01 6.54 -3.90
CA ILE A 174 -20.90 5.10 -3.76
C ILE A 174 -21.89 4.41 -4.70
N PRO A 175 -21.41 3.50 -5.58
CA PRO A 175 -22.29 2.83 -6.55
C PRO A 175 -23.27 1.90 -5.85
N LEU A 176 -24.41 1.67 -6.50
CA LEU A 176 -25.49 0.83 -5.96
C LEU A 176 -25.02 -0.54 -5.51
N GLN A 177 -24.07 -1.12 -6.23
CA GLN A 177 -23.53 -2.44 -5.91
C GLN A 177 -22.81 -2.49 -4.57
N ASP A 178 -22.32 -1.34 -4.10
CA ASP A 178 -21.60 -1.23 -2.83
C ASP A 178 -22.48 -0.67 -1.71
N GLN A 179 -23.75 -0.40 -1.99
CA GLN A 179 -24.69 0.12 -1.00
C GLN A 179 -25.29 -1.02 -0.18
N ASP A 180 -24.49 -1.55 0.74
CA ASP A 180 -24.87 -2.66 1.60
C ASP A 180 -25.44 -2.16 2.95
N THR A 181 -25.55 -3.06 3.90
CA THR A 181 -26.05 -2.76 5.25
C THR A 181 -25.24 -1.65 5.91
N ARG A 182 -23.93 -1.65 5.70
CA ARG A 182 -23.02 -0.65 6.27
C ARG A 182 -23.31 0.73 5.69
N TYR A 183 -23.50 0.82 4.38
CA TYR A 183 -23.90 2.08 3.73
C TYR A 183 -25.20 2.60 4.31
N GLN A 184 -26.20 1.74 4.40
CA GLN A 184 -27.50 2.12 4.94
C GLN A 184 -27.42 2.57 6.40
N GLY A 185 -26.58 1.92 7.21
CA GLY A 185 -26.34 2.31 8.57
C GLY A 185 -25.73 3.71 8.69
N LEU A 186 -24.80 4.04 7.80
CA LEU A 186 -24.17 5.36 7.79
C LEU A 186 -25.16 6.44 7.35
N VAL A 187 -25.98 6.16 6.35
CA VAL A 187 -27.04 7.09 5.92
C VAL A 187 -28.00 7.35 7.05
N ALA A 188 -28.43 6.31 7.76
CA ALA A 188 -29.34 6.44 8.90
C ALA A 188 -28.71 7.26 10.02
N GLN A 189 -27.42 7.08 10.26
CA GLN A 189 -26.68 7.85 11.26
C GLN A 189 -26.67 9.35 10.93
N ILE A 190 -26.43 9.69 9.66
CA ILE A 190 -26.44 11.07 9.20
C ILE A 190 -27.84 11.68 9.38
N GLU A 191 -28.87 10.93 9.03
CA GLU A 191 -30.25 11.37 9.19
C GLU A 191 -30.58 11.66 10.66
N LEU A 192 -30.18 10.78 11.57
CA LEU A 192 -30.37 10.99 12.99
C LEU A 192 -29.66 12.24 13.50
N LEU A 193 -28.43 12.48 13.01
CA LEU A 193 -27.69 13.67 13.39
C LEU A 193 -28.37 14.95 12.88
N LYS A 194 -28.92 14.92 11.69
CA LYS A 194 -29.66 16.06 11.14
C LYS A 194 -30.94 16.31 11.93
N GLN A 195 -31.69 15.27 12.25
CA GLN A 195 -32.92 15.40 13.03
C GLN A 195 -32.61 15.93 14.42
N ALA A 196 -31.54 15.46 15.05
CA ALA A 196 -31.14 15.92 16.38
C ALA A 196 -30.75 17.41 16.33
N ALA A 197 -30.07 17.84 15.28
CA ALA A 197 -29.66 19.24 15.12
C ALA A 197 -30.87 20.16 14.88
N ASP A 198 -31.95 19.62 14.31
CA ASP A 198 -33.12 20.41 13.94
C ASP A 198 -34.21 20.40 15.04
N THR A 199 -34.02 19.68 16.13
CA THR A 199 -35.03 19.67 17.21
C THR A 199 -34.94 20.96 18.01
N PRO A 200 -36.09 21.55 18.42
CA PRO A 200 -36.07 22.79 19.21
C PRO A 200 -35.32 22.68 20.54
N GLU A 201 -35.39 21.52 21.19
CA GLU A 201 -34.71 21.30 22.47
C GLU A 201 -33.20 21.42 22.33
N ILE A 202 -32.63 20.81 21.28
CA ILE A 202 -31.19 20.86 21.03
C ILE A 202 -30.75 22.26 20.65
N GLN A 203 -31.54 22.96 19.86
CA GLN A 203 -31.25 24.34 19.52
C GLN A 203 -31.20 25.22 20.75
N GLN A 204 -32.11 25.06 21.67
CA GLN A 204 -32.13 25.82 22.92
C GLN A 204 -30.89 25.50 23.77
N LEU A 205 -30.51 24.23 23.87
CA LEU A 205 -29.31 23.83 24.59
C LEU A 205 -28.03 24.40 23.99
N GLN A 206 -27.95 24.41 22.67
CA GLN A 206 -26.82 25.00 21.98
C GLN A 206 -26.71 26.50 22.24
N GLN A 207 -27.83 27.19 22.24
CA GLN A 207 -27.88 28.63 22.55
C GLN A 207 -27.43 28.91 23.98
N GLN A 208 -27.87 28.10 24.94
CA GLN A 208 -27.46 28.23 26.33
C GLN A 208 -25.97 28.02 26.52
N VAL A 209 -25.39 27.05 25.79
CA VAL A 209 -23.95 26.79 25.85
C VAL A 209 -23.16 27.91 25.20
N ALA A 210 -23.71 28.55 24.16
CA ALA A 210 -23.06 29.66 23.48
C ALA A 210 -23.04 30.94 24.30
N GLU A 211 -23.99 31.09 25.24
CA GLU A 211 -24.03 32.23 26.17
C GLU A 211 -23.07 32.00 27.33
#